data_26ee177036e8edc06e6ab9e8a6d89846
#
_entry.id   26ee177036e8edc06e6ab9e8a6d89846
#
_cell.length_a   1.000
_cell.length_b   1.000
_cell.length_c   1.000
_cell.angle_alpha   90.00
_cell.angle_beta   90.00
_cell.angle_gamma   90.00
#
_symmetry.space_group_name_H-M   'P 1'
#
loop_
_entity.id
_entity.type
_entity.pdbx_description
1 polymer ?
#
loop_
_entity_poly.entity_id
_entity_poly.type
_entity_poly.pdbx_seq_one_letter_code
_entity_poly.pdbx_strand_id
1 'polypeptide(L)'
;MRVVTLVVVAAAAGAIGGGLAASFLGGDDQGAASGATGSSQAVPTASAADSAIMPLQDAISSVRPSVVQVRSAGGQGSGVVMQSRGLIITNNHVAGAKGTKVTVVTADNREVPAVVVASDPQRDLDVLRPQGSVGPGAALAAEPDAGLRAGDTVFAVGSPFGLMNTVTVGVVSAVNRPDSSGQPMIQTDAPINPGNSGGGLFDLRGRLVGIPTSINSPVPGNVGIGFAVTSAEVQRMLESVK
;
A
#
# COMPACT_ATOMS: atom_id res chain seq x y z
N MET A 1 35.65 -9.99 -22.48
CA MET A 1 36.21 -9.35 -21.29
C MET A 1 35.92 -7.86 -21.39
N ARG A 2 34.94 -7.35 -20.67
CA ARG A 2 34.69 -5.91 -20.52
C ARG A 2 34.97 -5.54 -19.06
N VAL A 3 35.94 -4.67 -18.88
CA VAL A 3 36.40 -4.17 -17.59
C VAL A 3 35.35 -3.15 -17.10
N VAL A 4 34.80 -3.39 -15.91
CA VAL A 4 33.92 -2.43 -15.22
C VAL A 4 34.80 -1.60 -14.30
N THR A 5 34.94 -0.34 -14.59
CA THR A 5 35.68 0.63 -13.77
C THR A 5 34.78 1.09 -12.63
N LEU A 6 35.16 0.76 -11.41
CA LEU A 6 34.51 1.24 -10.18
C LEU A 6 35.05 2.64 -9.86
N VAL A 7 34.20 3.66 -9.89
CA VAL A 7 34.53 5.01 -9.42
C VAL A 7 34.05 5.17 -7.98
N VAL A 8 34.98 5.25 -7.05
CA VAL A 8 34.72 5.60 -5.65
C VAL A 8 34.81 7.12 -5.52
N VAL A 9 33.71 7.77 -5.17
CA VAL A 9 33.69 9.18 -4.79
C VAL A 9 33.72 9.29 -3.28
N ALA A 10 34.83 9.78 -2.73
CA ALA A 10 34.95 10.12 -1.34
C ALA A 10 34.32 11.48 -1.07
N ALA A 11 33.37 11.57 -0.14
CA ALA A 11 32.83 12.85 0.34
C ALA A 11 33.58 13.26 1.61
N ALA A 12 34.15 14.45 1.56
CA ALA A 12 34.87 15.07 2.66
C ALA A 12 33.89 15.67 3.68
N ALA A 13 34.19 15.41 4.96
CA ALA A 13 33.47 16.02 6.08
C ALA A 13 34.00 17.45 6.31
N GLY A 14 33.05 18.40 6.39
CA GLY A 14 33.30 19.77 6.83
C GLY A 14 32.53 20.04 8.12
N ALA A 15 33.24 20.08 9.24
CA ALA A 15 32.74 20.58 10.51
C ALA A 15 32.98 22.09 10.60
N ILE A 16 31.92 22.86 10.92
CA ILE A 16 32.10 24.23 11.45
C ILE A 16 31.11 24.36 12.63
N GLY A 17 31.76 24.56 13.81
CA GLY A 17 31.08 24.89 15.04
C GLY A 17 30.82 26.40 15.13
N GLY A 18 29.92 26.78 16.04
CA GLY A 18 29.66 28.16 16.39
C GLY A 18 28.49 28.26 17.35
N GLY A 19 28.80 28.24 18.67
CA GLY A 19 27.82 28.53 19.71
C GLY A 19 27.61 30.02 19.85
N LEU A 20 26.46 30.40 20.45
CA LEU A 20 26.32 31.56 21.32
C LEU A 20 25.03 31.47 22.10
N ALA A 21 25.17 31.48 23.41
CA ALA A 21 24.12 31.64 24.39
C ALA A 21 23.71 33.12 24.51
N ALA A 22 22.43 33.39 24.78
CA ALA A 22 22.01 34.62 25.41
C ALA A 22 20.71 34.39 26.22
N SER A 23 20.85 34.52 27.49
CA SER A 23 19.81 34.68 28.50
C SER A 23 19.15 36.06 28.37
N PHE A 24 17.85 36.21 28.73
CA PHE A 24 17.30 37.39 29.45
C PHE A 24 15.84 37.10 29.80
N LEU A 25 15.57 36.93 31.06
CA LEU A 25 14.92 37.81 32.06
C LEU A 25 13.55 38.44 31.67
N GLY A 26 12.51 37.95 32.27
CA GLY A 26 11.61 38.64 33.25
C GLY A 26 10.70 39.72 32.70
N GLY A 27 9.42 39.58 32.97
CA GLY A 27 8.43 40.64 32.87
C GLY A 27 7.04 40.13 33.19
N ASP A 28 6.66 40.27 34.50
CA ASP A 28 5.27 40.15 34.96
C ASP A 28 4.43 41.26 34.37
N ASP A 29 3.23 40.93 33.85
CA ASP A 29 2.13 41.90 33.91
C ASP A 29 0.77 41.19 33.99
N GLN A 30 0.01 41.50 35.03
CA GLN A 30 -1.36 41.12 35.24
C GLN A 30 -2.28 42.02 34.41
N GLY A 31 -3.27 41.42 33.74
CA GLY A 31 -4.26 42.20 32.99
C GLY A 31 -5.52 41.41 32.65
N ALA A 32 -6.50 41.53 33.54
CA ALA A 32 -7.96 41.56 33.35
C ALA A 32 -8.63 40.56 32.36
N ALA A 33 -9.50 39.76 32.97
CA ALA A 33 -10.55 38.98 32.34
C ALA A 33 -11.49 39.84 31.48
N SER A 34 -11.75 39.40 30.25
CA SER A 34 -12.94 39.79 29.48
C SER A 34 -13.54 38.51 28.88
N GLY A 35 -14.76 38.20 29.28
CA GLY A 35 -15.53 37.06 28.84
C GLY A 35 -15.85 37.15 27.36
N ALA A 36 -15.41 36.16 26.61
CA ALA A 36 -15.92 35.88 25.27
C ALA A 36 -16.74 34.60 25.35
N THR A 37 -18.05 34.74 25.22
CA THR A 37 -18.98 33.62 24.94
C THR A 37 -18.59 32.97 23.63
N GLY A 38 -17.77 31.92 23.73
CA GLY A 38 -17.40 31.08 22.58
C GLY A 38 -18.61 30.28 22.15
N SER A 39 -19.17 30.66 21.02
CA SER A 39 -20.07 29.80 20.24
C SER A 39 -19.36 28.48 19.96
N SER A 40 -19.83 27.41 20.61
CA SER A 40 -19.41 26.04 20.32
C SER A 40 -19.90 25.70 18.90
N GLN A 41 -19.03 25.87 17.93
CA GLN A 41 -19.26 25.28 16.62
C GLN A 41 -19.18 23.77 16.79
N ALA A 42 -20.29 23.10 16.54
CA ALA A 42 -20.36 21.66 16.47
C ALA A 42 -19.37 21.17 15.37
N VAL A 43 -18.34 20.47 15.80
CA VAL A 43 -17.46 19.72 14.90
C VAL A 43 -18.37 18.75 14.15
N PRO A 44 -18.37 18.72 12.79
CA PRO A 44 -19.16 17.77 12.06
C PRO A 44 -18.73 16.35 12.50
N THR A 45 -19.65 15.61 13.08
CA THR A 45 -19.48 14.20 13.40
C THR A 45 -19.24 13.48 12.07
N ALA A 46 -18.01 13.00 11.86
CA ALA A 46 -17.68 12.10 10.77
C ALA A 46 -18.65 10.91 10.82
N SER A 47 -19.20 10.59 9.66
CA SER A 47 -20.13 9.48 9.49
C SER A 47 -19.54 8.19 10.08
N ALA A 48 -20.34 7.41 10.79
CA ALA A 48 -19.98 6.17 11.47
C ALA A 48 -19.48 5.01 10.54
N ALA A 49 -19.16 5.31 9.31
CA ALA A 49 -18.60 4.37 8.33
C ALA A 49 -17.05 4.37 8.29
N ASP A 50 -16.39 5.21 9.08
CA ASP A 50 -14.93 5.30 9.10
C ASP A 50 -14.40 4.42 10.24
N SER A 51 -13.91 3.22 9.90
CA SER A 51 -13.29 2.31 10.88
C SER A 51 -12.23 3.05 11.68
N ALA A 52 -12.23 2.90 13.01
CA ALA A 52 -11.25 3.55 13.88
C ALA A 52 -9.81 3.14 13.50
N ILE A 53 -8.85 4.04 13.68
CA ILE A 53 -7.44 3.73 13.57
C ILE A 53 -7.09 2.68 14.63
N MET A 54 -6.48 1.57 14.21
CA MET A 54 -6.08 0.46 15.06
C MET A 54 -4.58 0.52 15.36
N PRO A 55 -4.11 -0.10 16.46
CA PRO A 55 -2.70 -0.44 16.60
C PRO A 55 -2.23 -1.24 15.38
N LEU A 56 -0.99 -1.02 14.96
CA LEU A 56 -0.45 -1.64 13.73
C LEU A 56 -0.58 -3.17 13.72
N GLN A 57 -0.32 -3.82 14.87
CA GLN A 57 -0.42 -5.28 15.00
C GLN A 57 -1.85 -5.78 14.77
N ASP A 58 -2.84 -5.02 15.25
CA ASP A 58 -4.26 -5.38 15.09
C ASP A 58 -4.71 -5.17 13.64
N ALA A 59 -4.28 -4.06 13.02
CA ALA A 59 -4.53 -3.79 11.61
C ALA A 59 -3.92 -4.89 10.72
N ILE A 60 -2.68 -5.30 10.96
CA ILE A 60 -2.02 -6.40 10.25
C ILE A 60 -2.81 -7.71 10.45
N SER A 61 -3.17 -8.04 11.69
CA SER A 61 -3.89 -9.28 12.03
C SER A 61 -5.24 -9.35 11.34
N SER A 62 -5.93 -8.22 11.18
CA SER A 62 -7.25 -8.15 10.55
C SER A 62 -7.21 -8.42 9.04
N VAL A 63 -6.14 -8.04 8.34
CA VAL A 63 -6.06 -8.15 6.87
C VAL A 63 -5.31 -9.39 6.38
N ARG A 64 -4.40 -9.96 7.17
CA ARG A 64 -3.61 -11.13 6.77
C ARG A 64 -4.44 -12.29 6.19
N PRO A 65 -5.63 -12.63 6.73
CA PRO A 65 -6.44 -13.71 6.18
C PRO A 65 -6.99 -13.44 4.77
N SER A 66 -7.02 -12.16 4.33
CA SER A 66 -7.47 -11.79 2.99
C SER A 66 -6.36 -11.82 1.94
N VAL A 67 -5.11 -11.97 2.34
CA VAL A 67 -3.97 -12.02 1.40
C VAL A 67 -3.64 -13.45 1.06
N VAL A 68 -3.56 -13.73 -0.22
CA VAL A 68 -3.33 -15.07 -0.79
C VAL A 68 -2.07 -15.06 -1.66
N GLN A 69 -1.48 -16.24 -1.85
CA GLN A 69 -0.47 -16.44 -2.88
C GLN A 69 -1.17 -16.76 -4.21
N VAL A 70 -0.68 -16.20 -5.30
CA VAL A 70 -1.11 -16.52 -6.66
C VAL A 70 0.03 -17.20 -7.39
N ARG A 71 -0.21 -18.40 -7.93
CA ARG A 71 0.73 -19.17 -8.75
C ARG A 71 0.20 -19.29 -10.16
N SER A 72 0.99 -18.90 -11.14
CA SER A 72 0.72 -19.03 -12.57
C SER A 72 1.84 -19.80 -13.26
N ALA A 73 1.67 -20.11 -14.54
CA ALA A 73 2.75 -20.71 -15.35
C ALA A 73 3.97 -19.77 -15.49
N GLY A 74 3.77 -18.45 -15.36
CA GLY A 74 4.81 -17.42 -15.47
C GLY A 74 5.55 -17.12 -14.17
N GLY A 75 5.10 -17.66 -13.03
CA GLY A 75 5.71 -17.37 -11.73
C GLY A 75 4.71 -17.34 -10.58
N GLN A 76 5.09 -16.63 -9.54
CA GLN A 76 4.27 -16.48 -8.34
C GLN A 76 4.29 -15.04 -7.82
N GLY A 77 3.21 -14.65 -7.17
CA GLY A 77 3.04 -13.37 -6.49
C GLY A 77 1.95 -13.47 -5.44
N SER A 78 1.30 -12.37 -5.18
CA SER A 78 0.23 -12.26 -4.18
C SER A 78 -1.10 -11.86 -4.82
N GLY A 79 -2.17 -11.96 -4.05
CA GLY A 79 -3.49 -11.45 -4.37
C GLY A 79 -4.22 -11.02 -3.10
N VAL A 80 -5.23 -10.18 -3.25
CA VAL A 80 -6.11 -9.77 -2.15
C VAL A 80 -7.53 -10.20 -2.45
N VAL A 81 -8.12 -10.98 -1.55
CA VAL A 81 -9.54 -11.34 -1.59
C VAL A 81 -10.34 -10.08 -1.25
N MET A 82 -11.33 -9.75 -2.07
CA MET A 82 -12.19 -8.58 -1.89
C MET A 82 -13.48 -8.94 -1.16
N GLN A 83 -13.79 -8.20 -0.09
CA GLN A 83 -14.95 -8.49 0.77
C GLN A 83 -16.29 -8.46 0.01
N SER A 84 -16.45 -7.54 -0.93
CA SER A 84 -17.73 -7.30 -1.58
C SER A 84 -18.18 -8.41 -2.53
N ARG A 85 -17.28 -9.21 -3.11
CA ARG A 85 -17.62 -10.16 -4.19
C ARG A 85 -16.89 -11.50 -4.09
N GLY A 86 -16.00 -11.71 -3.12
CA GLY A 86 -15.14 -12.90 -3.05
C GLY A 86 -14.22 -13.05 -4.28
N LEU A 87 -14.06 -11.98 -5.07
CA LEU A 87 -13.09 -11.91 -6.16
C LEU A 87 -11.70 -11.61 -5.57
N ILE A 88 -10.67 -11.92 -6.34
CA ILE A 88 -9.29 -11.64 -5.93
C ILE A 88 -8.73 -10.62 -6.91
N ILE A 89 -8.10 -9.55 -6.39
CA ILE A 89 -7.30 -8.61 -7.17
C ILE A 89 -5.83 -8.99 -7.09
N THR A 90 -5.11 -8.86 -8.18
CA THR A 90 -3.67 -9.12 -8.28
C THR A 90 -3.06 -8.30 -9.41
N ASN A 91 -1.75 -8.37 -9.61
CA ASN A 91 -1.11 -7.76 -10.77
C ASN A 91 -1.24 -8.63 -12.03
N ASN A 92 -1.28 -7.97 -13.20
CA ASN A 92 -1.33 -8.64 -14.50
C ASN A 92 -0.06 -9.45 -14.76
N HIS A 93 1.11 -8.91 -14.45
CA HIS A 93 2.38 -9.65 -14.62
C HIS A 93 2.48 -10.90 -13.74
N VAL A 94 1.64 -11.03 -12.69
CA VAL A 94 1.54 -12.22 -11.84
C VAL A 94 0.61 -13.25 -12.44
N ALA A 95 -0.61 -12.86 -12.86
CA ALA A 95 -1.66 -13.81 -13.26
C ALA A 95 -1.78 -13.99 -14.78
N GLY A 96 -1.50 -12.96 -15.57
CA GLY A 96 -1.48 -13.00 -17.03
C GLY A 96 -2.83 -12.66 -17.67
N ALA A 97 -3.00 -13.00 -18.93
CA ALA A 97 -4.14 -12.58 -19.73
C ALA A 97 -5.48 -13.16 -19.24
N LYS A 98 -6.58 -12.48 -19.58
CA LYS A 98 -7.94 -12.98 -19.34
C LYS A 98 -8.13 -14.41 -19.86
N GLY A 99 -8.72 -15.26 -19.03
CA GLY A 99 -8.92 -16.69 -19.29
C GLY A 99 -7.80 -17.59 -18.75
N THR A 100 -6.67 -17.02 -18.32
CA THR A 100 -5.58 -17.77 -17.70
C THR A 100 -6.06 -18.47 -16.44
N LYS A 101 -5.70 -19.74 -16.27
CA LYS A 101 -5.93 -20.53 -15.06
C LYS A 101 -4.74 -20.37 -14.13
N VAL A 102 -5.03 -20.10 -12.86
CA VAL A 102 -4.03 -19.94 -11.80
C VAL A 102 -4.42 -20.77 -10.60
N THR A 103 -3.47 -21.03 -9.71
CA THR A 103 -3.73 -21.62 -8.40
C THR A 103 -3.57 -20.54 -7.33
N VAL A 104 -4.58 -20.39 -6.50
CA VAL A 104 -4.57 -19.52 -5.32
C VAL A 104 -4.28 -20.37 -4.10
N VAL A 105 -3.28 -19.98 -3.29
CA VAL A 105 -3.02 -20.60 -1.98
C VAL A 105 -3.49 -19.66 -0.91
N THR A 106 -4.46 -20.11 -0.13
CA THR A 106 -5.11 -19.33 0.93
C THR A 106 -4.24 -19.22 2.17
N ALA A 107 -4.57 -18.32 3.10
CA ALA A 107 -3.83 -18.11 4.34
C ALA A 107 -3.77 -19.38 5.23
N ASP A 108 -4.75 -20.28 5.11
CA ASP A 108 -4.79 -21.59 5.76
C ASP A 108 -4.18 -22.71 4.88
N ASN A 109 -3.39 -22.34 3.88
CA ASN A 109 -2.58 -23.22 3.03
C ASN A 109 -3.40 -24.19 2.15
N ARG A 110 -4.65 -23.86 1.81
CA ARG A 110 -5.46 -24.61 0.83
C ARG A 110 -5.20 -24.10 -0.57
N GLU A 111 -5.13 -25.01 -1.54
CA GLU A 111 -5.04 -24.67 -2.95
C GLU A 111 -6.44 -24.58 -3.57
N VAL A 112 -6.75 -23.46 -4.20
CA VAL A 112 -8.02 -23.19 -4.85
C VAL A 112 -7.76 -22.77 -6.30
N PRO A 113 -8.29 -23.52 -7.30
CA PRO A 113 -8.21 -23.08 -8.69
C PRO A 113 -8.95 -21.75 -8.88
N ALA A 114 -8.40 -20.90 -9.75
CA ALA A 114 -9.03 -19.64 -10.13
C ALA A 114 -8.78 -19.32 -11.61
N VAL A 115 -9.57 -18.39 -12.14
CA VAL A 115 -9.47 -17.95 -13.55
C VAL A 115 -9.42 -16.43 -13.59
N VAL A 116 -8.57 -15.86 -14.43
CA VAL A 116 -8.54 -14.43 -14.73
C VAL A 116 -9.82 -14.06 -15.49
N VAL A 117 -10.71 -13.28 -14.88
CA VAL A 117 -12.00 -12.87 -15.46
C VAL A 117 -11.96 -11.47 -16.06
N ALA A 118 -11.07 -10.61 -15.59
CA ALA A 118 -10.79 -9.31 -16.17
C ALA A 118 -9.28 -9.04 -16.09
N SER A 119 -8.75 -8.31 -17.07
CA SER A 119 -7.32 -8.04 -17.20
C SER A 119 -7.11 -6.64 -17.77
N ASP A 120 -6.25 -5.86 -17.13
CA ASP A 120 -5.80 -4.55 -17.60
C ASP A 120 -4.26 -4.49 -17.54
N PRO A 121 -3.58 -4.85 -18.64
CA PRO A 121 -2.11 -4.81 -18.68
C PRO A 121 -1.52 -3.40 -18.56
N GLN A 122 -2.28 -2.35 -18.90
CA GLN A 122 -1.79 -0.97 -18.80
C GLN A 122 -1.71 -0.51 -17.35
N ARG A 123 -2.64 -0.97 -16.51
CA ARG A 123 -2.68 -0.68 -15.08
C ARG A 123 -1.99 -1.75 -14.23
N ASP A 124 -1.51 -2.81 -14.90
CA ASP A 124 -0.95 -3.98 -14.25
C ASP A 124 -1.90 -4.58 -13.20
N LEU A 125 -3.19 -4.70 -13.55
CA LEU A 125 -4.24 -5.25 -12.67
C LEU A 125 -4.99 -6.39 -13.35
N ASP A 126 -5.27 -7.44 -12.57
CA ASP A 126 -6.12 -8.57 -12.93
C ASP A 126 -7.13 -8.86 -11.83
N VAL A 127 -8.33 -9.33 -12.24
CA VAL A 127 -9.33 -9.89 -11.34
C VAL A 127 -9.44 -11.39 -11.54
N LEU A 128 -9.31 -12.15 -10.46
CA LEU A 128 -9.48 -13.59 -10.46
C LEU A 128 -10.82 -13.97 -9.86
N ARG A 129 -11.46 -14.98 -10.46
CA ARG A 129 -12.63 -15.66 -9.89
C ARG A 129 -12.20 -17.02 -9.35
N PRO A 130 -12.18 -17.22 -8.03
CA PRO A 130 -11.84 -18.51 -7.44
C PRO A 130 -12.97 -19.52 -7.67
N GLN A 131 -12.63 -20.81 -7.77
CA GLN A 131 -13.57 -21.93 -7.92
C GLN A 131 -13.88 -22.61 -6.58
N GLY A 132 -13.77 -21.85 -5.48
CA GLY A 132 -14.02 -22.31 -4.14
C GLY A 132 -13.86 -21.19 -3.12
N SER A 133 -14.05 -21.51 -1.84
CA SER A 133 -13.87 -20.53 -0.75
C SER A 133 -12.39 -20.19 -0.57
N VAL A 134 -12.10 -18.88 -0.51
CA VAL A 134 -10.73 -18.35 -0.36
C VAL A 134 -10.51 -17.60 0.96
N GLY A 135 -11.49 -17.65 1.86
CA GLY A 135 -11.43 -16.99 3.16
C GLY A 135 -12.07 -15.60 3.16
N PRO A 136 -11.87 -14.83 4.23
CA PRO A 136 -12.42 -13.49 4.37
C PRO A 136 -11.77 -12.51 3.38
N GLY A 137 -12.51 -11.49 2.99
CA GLY A 137 -12.04 -10.44 2.11
C GLY A 137 -11.68 -9.16 2.86
N ALA A 138 -10.77 -8.38 2.29
CA ALA A 138 -10.42 -7.04 2.72
C ALA A 138 -11.45 -6.02 2.27
N ALA A 139 -11.68 -5.00 3.08
CA ALA A 139 -12.43 -3.82 2.70
C ALA A 139 -11.58 -2.92 1.80
N LEU A 140 -12.16 -2.39 0.73
CA LEU A 140 -11.52 -1.38 -0.09
C LEU A 140 -11.71 -0.01 0.58
N ALA A 141 -10.67 0.82 0.57
CA ALA A 141 -10.81 2.21 0.99
C ALA A 141 -11.72 2.97 0.02
N ALA A 142 -12.63 3.77 0.56
CA ALA A 142 -13.53 4.57 -0.26
C ALA A 142 -12.80 5.68 -1.00
N GLU A 143 -13.33 6.06 -2.15
CA GLU A 143 -12.82 7.11 -3.03
C GLU A 143 -12.92 8.53 -2.45
N PRO A 144 -12.18 9.49 -3.04
CA PRO A 144 -10.97 9.36 -3.85
C PRO A 144 -9.74 9.29 -2.95
N ASP A 145 -8.71 8.55 -3.36
CA ASP A 145 -7.40 8.44 -2.70
C ASP A 145 -7.44 7.95 -1.25
N ALA A 146 -8.56 7.35 -0.79
CA ALA A 146 -8.73 6.86 0.57
C ALA A 146 -8.50 7.92 1.68
N GLY A 147 -8.43 9.20 1.32
CA GLY A 147 -8.03 10.29 2.21
C GLY A 147 -6.56 10.23 2.62
N LEU A 148 -5.72 9.51 1.87
CA LEU A 148 -4.30 9.37 2.15
C LEU A 148 -3.54 10.68 1.97
N ARG A 149 -2.57 10.90 2.83
CA ARG A 149 -1.63 12.02 2.78
C ARG A 149 -0.21 11.52 2.98
N ALA A 150 0.76 12.26 2.43
CA ALA A 150 2.17 12.00 2.73
C ALA A 150 2.39 12.00 4.26
N GLY A 151 3.08 10.98 4.75
CA GLY A 151 3.32 10.71 6.17
C GLY A 151 2.32 9.74 6.82
N ASP A 152 1.20 9.41 6.18
CA ASP A 152 0.28 8.40 6.71
C ASP A 152 0.96 7.02 6.73
N THR A 153 0.86 6.31 7.85
CA THR A 153 1.42 4.96 7.99
C THR A 153 0.65 3.98 7.12
N VAL A 154 1.40 3.21 6.34
CA VAL A 154 0.87 2.10 5.53
C VAL A 154 1.73 0.85 5.72
N PHE A 155 1.16 -0.31 5.44
CA PHE A 155 1.89 -1.55 5.46
C PHE A 155 1.50 -2.42 4.26
N ALA A 156 2.50 -3.08 3.67
CA ALA A 156 2.27 -4.03 2.60
C ALA A 156 2.22 -5.45 3.17
N VAL A 157 1.29 -6.26 2.66
CA VAL A 157 1.18 -7.68 2.98
C VAL A 157 1.22 -8.47 1.68
N GLY A 158 2.13 -9.44 1.62
CA GLY A 158 2.31 -10.29 0.45
C GLY A 158 2.87 -11.66 0.81
N SER A 159 3.23 -12.41 -0.23
CA SER A 159 3.76 -13.77 -0.12
C SER A 159 5.09 -13.92 -0.90
N PRO A 160 6.13 -13.12 -0.56
CA PRO A 160 7.40 -13.17 -1.26
C PRO A 160 8.06 -14.54 -1.09
N PHE A 161 8.58 -15.10 -2.20
CA PHE A 161 9.31 -16.37 -2.23
C PHE A 161 8.55 -17.56 -1.61
N GLY A 162 7.20 -17.51 -1.58
CA GLY A 162 6.38 -18.52 -0.89
C GLY A 162 6.28 -18.35 0.63
N LEU A 163 6.91 -17.32 1.20
CA LEU A 163 6.77 -16.94 2.59
C LEU A 163 5.46 -16.16 2.76
N MET A 164 4.38 -16.89 3.01
CA MET A 164 3.05 -16.31 3.15
C MET A 164 2.99 -15.28 4.28
N ASN A 165 2.20 -14.21 4.05
CA ASN A 165 1.95 -13.18 5.07
C ASN A 165 3.19 -12.39 5.51
N THR A 166 4.17 -12.19 4.63
CA THR A 166 5.26 -11.26 4.89
C THR A 166 4.71 -9.83 4.94
N VAL A 167 5.09 -9.09 5.96
CA VAL A 167 4.65 -7.72 6.20
C VAL A 167 5.83 -6.77 6.12
N THR A 168 5.65 -5.66 5.41
CA THR A 168 6.58 -4.52 5.44
C THR A 168 5.82 -3.26 5.81
N VAL A 169 6.46 -2.34 6.54
CA VAL A 169 5.82 -1.12 7.06
C VAL A 169 6.58 0.10 6.58
N GLY A 170 5.86 1.15 6.28
CA GLY A 170 6.40 2.44 5.88
C GLY A 170 5.33 3.52 5.93
N VAL A 171 5.55 4.58 5.17
CA VAL A 171 4.61 5.69 5.05
C VAL A 171 4.26 5.96 3.58
N VAL A 172 3.18 6.66 3.36
CA VAL A 172 2.88 7.28 2.07
C VAL A 172 3.90 8.39 1.82
N SER A 173 4.72 8.26 0.78
CA SER A 173 5.68 9.30 0.39
C SER A 173 5.03 10.34 -0.53
N ALA A 174 4.10 9.92 -1.38
CA ALA A 174 3.30 10.79 -2.25
C ALA A 174 2.03 10.07 -2.71
N VAL A 175 0.98 10.83 -3.00
CA VAL A 175 -0.23 10.37 -3.68
C VAL A 175 -0.29 10.94 -5.09
N ASN A 176 -1.01 10.26 -5.99
CA ASN A 176 -1.21 10.70 -7.38
C ASN A 176 0.10 11.00 -8.15
N ARG A 177 1.18 10.29 -7.81
CA ARG A 177 2.43 10.41 -8.54
C ARG A 177 2.33 9.67 -9.87
N PRO A 178 2.49 10.35 -11.03
CA PRO A 178 2.39 9.65 -12.30
C PRO A 178 3.56 8.68 -12.47
N ASP A 179 3.25 7.48 -12.94
CA ASP A 179 4.26 6.54 -13.44
C ASP A 179 4.76 6.95 -14.84
N SER A 180 5.59 6.12 -15.48
CA SER A 180 6.11 6.36 -16.83
C SER A 180 5.01 6.41 -17.91
N SER A 181 3.82 5.87 -17.64
CA SER A 181 2.65 5.89 -18.52
C SER A 181 1.70 7.06 -18.22
N GLY A 182 1.98 7.86 -17.19
CA GLY A 182 1.14 8.96 -16.73
C GLY A 182 0.01 8.52 -15.77
N GLN A 183 0.01 7.28 -15.30
CA GLN A 183 -1.02 6.80 -14.37
C GLN A 183 -0.74 7.21 -12.92
N PRO A 184 -1.79 7.62 -12.17
CA PRO A 184 -1.63 8.01 -10.78
C PRO A 184 -1.32 6.80 -9.91
N MET A 185 -0.22 6.89 -9.14
CA MET A 185 0.26 5.86 -8.23
C MET A 185 0.38 6.41 -6.81
N ILE A 186 0.31 5.53 -5.83
CA ILE A 186 0.75 5.80 -4.46
C ILE A 186 2.24 5.47 -4.40
N GLN A 187 3.06 6.43 -3.95
CA GLN A 187 4.46 6.17 -3.61
C GLN A 187 4.58 5.89 -2.11
N THR A 188 5.37 4.89 -1.74
CA THR A 188 5.65 4.52 -0.35
C THR A 188 7.12 4.12 -0.17
N ASP A 189 7.66 4.30 1.03
CA ASP A 189 8.95 3.77 1.43
C ASP A 189 8.86 2.38 2.10
N ALA A 190 7.64 1.86 2.31
CA ALA A 190 7.46 0.47 2.71
C ALA A 190 8.21 -0.44 1.72
N PRO A 191 9.09 -1.35 2.20
CA PRO A 191 9.85 -2.21 1.31
C PRO A 191 8.97 -3.09 0.43
N ILE A 192 8.95 -2.80 -0.88
CA ILE A 192 8.28 -3.61 -1.90
C ILE A 192 9.35 -4.47 -2.57
N ASN A 193 9.19 -5.78 -2.49
CA ASN A 193 10.12 -6.77 -3.03
C ASN A 193 9.36 -7.78 -3.91
N PRO A 194 10.06 -8.54 -4.77
CA PRO A 194 9.45 -9.61 -5.54
C PRO A 194 8.62 -10.55 -4.66
N GLY A 195 7.33 -10.72 -5.00
CA GLY A 195 6.37 -11.50 -4.23
C GLY A 195 5.37 -10.65 -3.42
N ASN A 196 5.66 -9.38 -3.11
CA ASN A 196 4.67 -8.43 -2.62
C ASN A 196 3.74 -7.94 -3.74
N SER A 197 4.18 -8.04 -5.01
CA SER A 197 3.38 -7.69 -6.19
C SER A 197 2.06 -8.43 -6.19
N GLY A 198 0.97 -7.70 -6.39
CA GLY A 198 -0.41 -8.20 -6.35
C GLY A 198 -0.99 -8.37 -4.94
N GLY A 199 -0.18 -8.26 -3.89
CA GLY A 199 -0.63 -8.19 -2.50
C GLY A 199 -1.31 -6.86 -2.18
N GLY A 200 -1.55 -6.57 -0.91
CA GLY A 200 -2.22 -5.35 -0.50
C GLY A 200 -1.28 -4.34 0.16
N LEU A 201 -1.44 -3.06 -0.17
CA LEU A 201 -1.02 -1.94 0.65
C LEU A 201 -2.23 -1.49 1.48
N PHE A 202 -2.08 -1.47 2.80
CA PHE A 202 -3.18 -1.22 3.73
C PHE A 202 -2.87 -0.03 4.64
N ASP A 203 -3.92 0.67 5.08
CA ASP A 203 -3.85 1.69 6.12
C ASP A 203 -4.06 1.08 7.52
N LEU A 204 -3.88 1.91 8.56
CA LEU A 204 -4.10 1.49 9.96
C LEU A 204 -5.59 1.25 10.32
N ARG A 205 -6.52 1.42 9.39
CA ARG A 205 -7.91 0.99 9.53
C ARG A 205 -8.17 -0.39 8.94
N GLY A 206 -7.11 -1.06 8.42
CA GLY A 206 -7.22 -2.34 7.73
C GLY A 206 -7.89 -2.25 6.35
N ARG A 207 -7.95 -1.07 5.75
CA ARG A 207 -8.52 -0.87 4.42
C ARG A 207 -7.44 -1.00 3.36
N LEU A 208 -7.77 -1.65 2.26
CA LEU A 208 -6.91 -1.74 1.08
C LEU A 208 -6.86 -0.36 0.40
N VAL A 209 -5.69 0.27 0.38
CA VAL A 209 -5.45 1.57 -0.24
C VAL A 209 -4.77 1.47 -1.60
N GLY A 210 -4.11 0.34 -1.88
CA GLY A 210 -3.49 0.11 -3.19
C GLY A 210 -2.94 -1.30 -3.35
N ILE A 211 -2.50 -1.60 -4.57
CA ILE A 211 -1.85 -2.87 -4.93
C ILE A 211 -0.40 -2.58 -5.27
N PRO A 212 0.57 -3.02 -4.44
CA PRO A 212 1.98 -2.94 -4.77
C PRO A 212 2.25 -3.60 -6.12
N THR A 213 2.93 -2.88 -7.02
CA THR A 213 3.27 -3.40 -8.33
C THR A 213 4.77 -3.51 -8.49
N SER A 214 5.44 -2.69 -9.22
CA SER A 214 6.87 -2.78 -9.39
C SER A 214 7.62 -1.66 -8.70
N ILE A 215 8.92 -1.87 -8.51
CA ILE A 215 9.87 -0.84 -8.12
C ILE A 215 10.43 -0.24 -9.40
N ASN A 216 10.27 1.05 -9.59
CA ASN A 216 11.05 1.76 -10.60
C ASN A 216 12.39 2.15 -9.93
N SER A 217 13.30 1.18 -9.83
CA SER A 217 14.60 1.38 -9.20
C SER A 217 15.70 1.42 -10.26
N PRO A 218 16.59 2.41 -10.23
CA PRO A 218 17.76 2.46 -11.10
C PRO A 218 18.83 1.39 -10.75
N VAL A 219 18.65 0.69 -9.64
CA VAL A 219 19.52 -0.39 -9.16
C VAL A 219 18.68 -1.61 -8.78
N PRO A 220 19.25 -2.84 -8.87
CA PRO A 220 18.55 -4.04 -8.39
C PRO A 220 18.23 -3.94 -6.90
N GLY A 221 16.95 -4.02 -6.53
CA GLY A 221 16.47 -4.00 -5.15
C GLY A 221 15.66 -2.74 -4.76
N ASN A 222 15.02 -2.80 -3.60
CA ASN A 222 14.26 -1.69 -3.05
C ASN A 222 15.21 -0.65 -2.43
N VAL A 223 15.07 0.59 -2.86
CA VAL A 223 15.84 1.75 -2.37
C VAL A 223 14.97 2.73 -1.57
N GLY A 224 13.84 2.27 -1.01
CA GLY A 224 12.88 3.11 -0.30
C GLY A 224 11.92 3.86 -1.25
N ILE A 225 11.79 3.39 -2.51
CA ILE A 225 10.87 3.95 -3.50
C ILE A 225 10.04 2.81 -4.08
N GLY A 226 8.87 2.59 -3.50
CA GLY A 226 7.87 1.64 -3.95
C GLY A 226 6.65 2.34 -4.52
N PHE A 227 5.93 1.68 -5.42
CA PHE A 227 4.71 2.18 -6.03
C PHE A 227 3.58 1.16 -5.91
N ALA A 228 2.37 1.68 -5.69
CA ALA A 228 1.15 0.88 -5.68
C ALA A 228 0.08 1.52 -6.56
N VAL A 229 -0.64 0.69 -7.31
CA VAL A 229 -1.85 1.08 -8.04
C VAL A 229 -2.91 1.48 -7.03
N THR A 230 -3.60 2.59 -7.24
CA THR A 230 -4.54 3.17 -6.25
C THR A 230 -5.80 2.32 -6.04
N SER A 231 -6.47 2.48 -4.89
CA SER A 231 -7.77 1.86 -4.63
C SER A 231 -8.84 2.26 -5.65
N ALA A 232 -8.75 3.47 -6.22
CA ALA A 232 -9.61 3.95 -7.29
C ALA A 232 -9.54 3.06 -8.54
N GLU A 233 -8.34 2.70 -8.96
CA GLU A 233 -8.16 1.80 -10.11
C GLU A 233 -8.64 0.39 -9.79
N VAL A 234 -8.40 -0.09 -8.55
CA VAL A 234 -8.92 -1.37 -8.07
C VAL A 234 -10.45 -1.38 -8.13
N GLN A 235 -11.12 -0.32 -7.67
CA GLN A 235 -12.58 -0.19 -7.70
C GLN A 235 -13.10 -0.27 -9.14
N ARG A 236 -12.53 0.53 -10.07
CA ARG A 236 -12.91 0.49 -11.49
C ARG A 236 -12.76 -0.89 -12.11
N MET A 237 -11.67 -1.58 -11.77
CA MET A 237 -11.39 -2.91 -12.27
C MET A 237 -12.43 -3.93 -11.76
N LEU A 238 -12.82 -3.86 -10.48
CA LEU A 238 -13.86 -4.71 -9.90
C LEU A 238 -15.24 -4.45 -10.51
N GLU A 239 -15.59 -3.19 -10.82
CA GLU A 239 -16.84 -2.81 -11.47
C GLU A 239 -16.95 -3.31 -12.90
N SER A 240 -15.84 -3.51 -13.60
CA SER A 240 -15.81 -4.07 -14.94
C SER A 240 -16.22 -5.54 -15.01
N VAL A 241 -16.22 -6.25 -13.88
CA VAL A 241 -16.61 -7.67 -13.78
C VAL A 241 -18.11 -7.77 -13.46
N LYS A 242 -18.85 -8.33 -14.38
CA LYS A 242 -20.29 -8.65 -14.21
C LYS A 242 -20.49 -9.95 -13.44
#